data_0394e92b00bd501a5a47e82846e3f0ad
#
_entry.id   0394e92b00bd501a5a47e82846e3f0ad
#
_cell.length_a   1.000
_cell.length_b   1.000
_cell.length_c   1.000
_cell.angle_alpha   90.00
_cell.angle_beta   90.00
_cell.angle_gamma   90.00
#
_symmetry.space_group_name_H-M   'P 1'
#
loop_
_entity.id
_entity.type
_entity.pdbx_description
1 polymer ?
#
loop_
_entity_poly.entity_id
_entity_poly.type
_entity_poly.pdbx_seq_one_letter_code
_entity_poly.pdbx_strand_id
1 'polypeptide(L)'
;LMRSSAASDVYKRQVEVTVDNEIAVQNLTKMADHKGLKAKSEKKSDQEYTVWVEVTEEFVKNNIKDGNVSSTPVTGENCIPDIRKKKTVVVLGADHMGEGDDKLGKMLMKGFVYALTQLEELPQTILLFNSGAYLSCEGSDSVEDLKSMEAQGVEIRTCGTCLDFYKLKETLAVGSITNMYAIAETLAAAGKVIKP
;
A
#
# COMPACT_ATOMS: atom_id res chain seq x y z
N LEU A 1 2.53 -42.82 42.51
CA LEU A 1 3.03 -42.34 41.21
C LEU A 1 1.90 -41.61 40.47
N MET A 2 1.87 -40.31 40.57
CA MET A 2 1.02 -39.46 39.72
C MET A 2 1.77 -39.20 38.44
N ARG A 3 1.28 -39.75 37.33
CA ARG A 3 1.72 -39.37 35.98
C ARG A 3 0.97 -38.10 35.58
N SER A 4 1.66 -36.99 35.62
CA SER A 4 1.20 -35.75 34.98
C SER A 4 1.28 -35.93 33.48
N SER A 5 0.12 -36.06 32.84
CA SER A 5 -0.02 -35.95 31.40
C SER A 5 -0.03 -34.48 31.05
N ALA A 6 1.13 -33.95 30.68
CA ALA A 6 1.18 -32.61 30.08
C ALA A 6 0.58 -32.72 28.68
N ALA A 7 -0.70 -32.38 28.55
CA ALA A 7 -1.31 -32.08 27.27
C ALA A 7 -0.60 -30.85 26.71
N SER A 8 0.06 -30.99 25.58
CA SER A 8 0.59 -29.87 24.81
C SER A 8 -0.60 -29.04 24.34
N ASP A 9 -0.89 -27.97 25.04
CA ASP A 9 -1.80 -26.93 24.57
C ASP A 9 -1.16 -26.27 23.37
N VAL A 10 -1.55 -26.76 22.19
CA VAL A 10 -1.29 -26.11 20.92
C VAL A 10 -2.07 -24.79 20.93
N TYR A 11 -1.40 -23.70 21.18
CA TYR A 11 -1.96 -22.35 21.13
C TYR A 11 -2.50 -22.07 19.72
N LYS A 12 -3.75 -22.41 19.48
CA LYS A 12 -4.50 -21.94 18.31
C LYS A 12 -4.91 -20.51 18.57
N ARG A 13 -4.23 -19.57 17.95
CA ARG A 13 -4.69 -18.17 17.95
C ARG A 13 -5.86 -18.08 17.01
N GLN A 14 -7.02 -17.74 17.52
CA GLN A 14 -8.24 -17.52 16.78
C GLN A 14 -8.58 -16.03 16.82
N VAL A 15 -8.84 -15.44 15.65
CA VAL A 15 -9.30 -14.05 15.53
C VAL A 15 -10.79 -14.11 15.25
N GLU A 16 -11.58 -13.44 16.08
CA GLU A 16 -13.02 -13.29 15.92
C GLU A 16 -13.32 -11.90 15.38
N VAL A 17 -14.08 -11.84 14.28
CA VAL A 17 -14.48 -10.59 13.61
C VAL A 17 -16.00 -10.59 13.46
N THR A 18 -16.68 -9.59 14.02
CA THR A 18 -18.10 -9.39 13.83
C THR A 18 -18.34 -8.39 12.71
N VAL A 19 -19.23 -8.75 11.77
CA VAL A 19 -19.58 -7.93 10.60
C VAL A 19 -21.10 -7.88 10.42
N ASP A 20 -21.57 -6.86 9.72
CA ASP A 20 -23.00 -6.52 9.59
C ASP A 20 -23.66 -7.02 8.30
N ASN A 21 -22.89 -7.62 7.38
CA ASN A 21 -23.39 -8.09 6.10
C ASN A 21 -22.69 -9.34 5.59
N GLU A 22 -23.39 -10.08 4.72
CA GLU A 22 -22.91 -11.34 4.15
C GLU A 22 -21.72 -11.14 3.18
N ILE A 23 -21.66 -10.00 2.50
CA ILE A 23 -20.54 -9.68 1.57
C ILE A 23 -19.24 -9.56 2.35
N ALA A 24 -19.26 -8.95 3.54
CA ALA A 24 -18.11 -8.87 4.42
C ALA A 24 -17.64 -10.25 4.88
N VAL A 25 -18.57 -11.17 5.19
CA VAL A 25 -18.25 -12.58 5.50
C VAL A 25 -17.53 -13.24 4.34
N GLN A 26 -18.03 -13.10 3.11
CA GLN A 26 -17.42 -13.68 1.92
C GLN A 26 -16.02 -13.11 1.66
N ASN A 27 -15.83 -11.81 1.86
CA ASN A 27 -14.54 -11.15 1.69
C ASN A 27 -13.52 -11.64 2.73
N LEU A 28 -13.90 -11.76 4.00
CA LEU A 28 -13.04 -12.29 5.06
C LEU A 28 -12.67 -13.75 4.81
N THR A 29 -13.62 -14.58 4.36
CA THR A 29 -13.37 -15.98 4.02
C THR A 29 -12.38 -16.10 2.85
N LYS A 30 -12.60 -15.34 1.77
CA LYS A 30 -11.67 -15.31 0.62
C LYS A 30 -10.27 -14.83 1.02
N MET A 31 -10.20 -13.81 1.89
CA MET A 31 -8.92 -13.32 2.41
C MET A 31 -8.19 -14.38 3.23
N ALA A 32 -8.91 -15.12 4.08
CA ALA A 32 -8.35 -16.21 4.85
C ALA A 32 -7.83 -17.34 3.93
N ASP A 33 -8.62 -17.76 2.93
CA ASP A 33 -8.23 -18.78 1.94
C ASP A 33 -6.97 -18.37 1.16
N HIS A 34 -6.91 -17.11 0.70
CA HIS A 34 -5.71 -16.58 0.02
C HIS A 34 -4.45 -16.61 0.87
N LYS A 35 -4.60 -16.52 2.19
CA LYS A 35 -3.51 -16.60 3.16
C LYS A 35 -3.26 -18.01 3.68
N GLY A 36 -3.97 -19.02 3.18
CA GLY A 36 -3.88 -20.41 3.64
C GLY A 36 -4.38 -20.61 5.07
N LEU A 37 -5.24 -19.72 5.56
CA LEU A 37 -5.86 -19.76 6.88
C LEU A 37 -7.27 -20.38 6.79
N LYS A 38 -7.70 -21.05 7.85
CA LYS A 38 -9.06 -21.56 7.93
C LYS A 38 -10.00 -20.53 8.53
N ALA A 39 -11.11 -20.25 7.84
CA ALA A 39 -12.17 -19.39 8.35
C ALA A 39 -13.46 -20.18 8.57
N LYS A 40 -14.20 -19.82 9.62
CA LYS A 40 -15.57 -20.28 9.89
C LYS A 40 -16.45 -19.08 10.12
N SER A 41 -17.67 -19.10 9.63
CA SER A 41 -18.64 -18.03 9.84
C SER A 41 -19.95 -18.57 10.44
N GLU A 42 -20.59 -17.75 11.27
CA GLU A 42 -21.89 -18.02 11.85
C GLU A 42 -22.76 -16.76 11.74
N LYS A 43 -24.02 -16.95 11.34
CA LYS A 43 -25.01 -15.88 11.31
C LYS A 43 -25.73 -15.83 12.67
N LYS A 44 -25.55 -14.75 13.42
CA LYS A 44 -26.24 -14.53 14.72
C LYS A 44 -27.58 -13.82 14.54
N SER A 45 -27.65 -12.87 13.60
CA SER A 45 -28.91 -12.17 13.25
C SER A 45 -28.87 -11.73 11.78
N ASP A 46 -29.94 -11.04 11.31
CA ASP A 46 -29.99 -10.54 9.91
C ASP A 46 -28.96 -9.44 9.60
N GLN A 47 -28.38 -8.85 10.64
CA GLN A 47 -27.36 -7.79 10.53
C GLN A 47 -26.12 -8.07 11.40
N GLU A 48 -25.92 -9.34 11.83
CA GLU A 48 -24.78 -9.69 12.66
C GLU A 48 -24.25 -11.08 12.30
N TYR A 49 -23.04 -11.11 11.77
CA TYR A 49 -22.31 -12.31 11.41
C TYR A 49 -20.98 -12.33 12.16
N THR A 50 -20.58 -13.48 12.66
CA THR A 50 -19.27 -13.66 13.28
C THR A 50 -18.42 -14.57 12.42
N VAL A 51 -17.20 -14.14 12.13
CA VAL A 51 -16.21 -14.90 11.36
C VAL A 51 -15.01 -15.19 12.27
N TRP A 52 -14.66 -16.45 12.40
CA TRP A 52 -13.45 -16.91 13.12
C TRP A 52 -12.40 -17.31 12.12
N VAL A 53 -11.21 -16.75 12.26
CA VAL A 53 -10.04 -17.11 11.45
C VAL A 53 -9.01 -17.79 12.34
N GLU A 54 -8.68 -19.04 12.04
CA GLU A 54 -7.67 -19.81 12.75
C GLU A 54 -6.27 -19.45 12.20
N VAL A 55 -5.42 -18.88 13.05
CA VAL A 55 -4.03 -18.54 12.72
C VAL A 55 -3.11 -19.69 13.14
N THR A 56 -2.50 -20.36 12.17
CA THR A 56 -1.56 -21.48 12.42
C THR A 56 -0.17 -20.96 12.81
N GLU A 57 0.57 -21.74 13.60
CA GLU A 57 1.95 -21.39 13.97
C GLU A 57 2.88 -21.26 12.77
N GLU A 58 2.64 -22.00 11.69
CA GLU A 58 3.41 -21.91 10.45
C GLU A 58 3.21 -20.55 9.77
N PHE A 59 1.98 -20.04 9.76
CA PHE A 59 1.68 -18.70 9.26
C PHE A 59 2.40 -17.62 10.09
N VAL A 60 2.41 -17.77 11.41
CA VAL A 60 3.10 -16.85 12.32
C VAL A 60 4.61 -16.90 12.10
N LYS A 61 5.22 -18.09 11.98
CA LYS A 61 6.67 -18.26 11.75
C LYS A 61 7.12 -17.72 10.40
N ASN A 62 6.30 -17.88 9.35
CA ASN A 62 6.64 -17.42 8.00
C ASN A 62 6.50 -15.90 7.83
N ASN A 63 5.65 -15.24 8.65
CA ASN A 63 5.41 -13.80 8.59
C ASN A 63 6.15 -13.00 9.68
N ILE A 64 6.86 -13.66 10.63
CA ILE A 64 7.67 -13.00 11.68
C ILE A 64 9.12 -12.73 11.21
N LYS A 65 9.50 -13.05 9.98
CA LYS A 65 10.86 -12.74 9.47
C LYS A 65 11.13 -11.23 9.32
N ASP A 66 10.10 -10.39 9.38
CA ASP A 66 10.26 -8.93 9.49
C ASP A 66 9.84 -8.52 10.92
N GLY A 67 10.87 -8.35 11.77
CA GLY A 67 10.72 -8.17 13.21
C GLY A 67 9.76 -7.07 13.62
N ASN A 68 8.78 -7.40 14.35
CA ASN A 68 8.31 -6.82 15.62
C ASN A 68 6.86 -7.23 15.93
N VAL A 69 6.67 -8.31 16.68
CA VAL A 69 5.40 -8.52 17.39
C VAL A 69 5.74 -8.65 18.88
N SER A 70 5.57 -7.57 19.60
CA SER A 70 5.55 -7.58 21.07
C SER A 70 4.27 -8.24 21.56
N SER A 71 4.40 -9.37 22.25
CA SER A 71 3.32 -10.08 22.92
C SER A 71 3.08 -9.48 24.29
N THR A 72 2.16 -8.50 24.38
CA THR A 72 1.55 -8.10 25.66
C THR A 72 0.03 -8.13 25.54
N PRO A 73 -0.72 -8.61 26.56
CA PRO A 73 -2.18 -8.60 26.53
C PRO A 73 -2.67 -7.15 26.58
N VAL A 74 -3.52 -6.78 25.63
CA VAL A 74 -4.12 -5.45 25.54
C VAL A 74 -5.23 -5.35 26.58
N THR A 75 -4.92 -4.85 27.76
CA THR A 75 -5.90 -4.23 28.64
C THR A 75 -6.02 -2.76 28.22
N GLY A 76 -7.24 -2.29 28.05
CA GLY A 76 -7.66 -1.04 27.44
C GLY A 76 -6.79 0.20 27.75
N GLU A 77 -6.82 1.14 26.82
CA GLU A 77 -6.27 2.50 26.89
C GLU A 77 -4.79 2.73 26.56
N ASN A 78 -4.27 2.12 25.49
CA ASN A 78 -3.16 2.73 24.76
C ASN A 78 -3.25 2.28 23.29
N CYS A 79 -3.83 3.12 22.43
CA CYS A 79 -3.59 3.03 21.01
C CYS A 79 -2.09 3.27 20.79
N ILE A 80 -1.31 2.19 20.67
CA ILE A 80 0.06 2.28 20.18
C ILE A 80 -0.06 2.83 18.75
N PRO A 81 0.55 3.99 18.43
CA PRO A 81 0.56 4.49 17.06
C PRO A 81 1.10 3.38 16.17
N ASP A 82 0.41 3.09 15.09
CA ASP A 82 0.83 2.11 14.09
C ASP A 82 2.22 2.52 13.57
N ILE A 83 3.28 1.87 14.10
CA ILE A 83 4.69 2.14 13.76
C ILE A 83 5.05 1.48 12.41
N ARG A 84 4.07 0.94 11.66
CA ARG A 84 4.32 0.59 10.27
C ARG A 84 4.72 1.88 9.57
N LYS A 85 5.97 1.95 9.08
CA LYS A 85 6.44 3.07 8.25
C LYS A 85 5.34 3.37 7.24
N LYS A 86 4.67 4.50 7.39
CA LYS A 86 3.56 4.90 6.52
C LYS A 86 4.13 5.03 5.14
N LYS A 87 3.86 4.04 4.28
CA LYS A 87 4.27 4.07 2.87
C LYS A 87 3.65 5.31 2.24
N THR A 88 4.45 6.33 2.05
CA THR A 88 4.00 7.54 1.37
C THR A 88 4.09 7.32 -0.13
N VAL A 89 2.96 7.49 -0.81
CA VAL A 89 2.85 7.42 -2.27
C VAL A 89 2.50 8.79 -2.79
N VAL A 90 3.24 9.27 -3.78
CA VAL A 90 2.94 10.52 -4.51
C VAL A 90 2.31 10.18 -5.85
N VAL A 91 1.24 10.88 -6.19
CA VAL A 91 0.50 10.71 -7.45
C VAL A 91 0.63 11.96 -8.30
N LEU A 92 1.26 11.83 -9.45
CA LEU A 92 1.38 12.89 -10.45
C LEU A 92 0.45 12.57 -11.62
N GLY A 93 -0.80 13.04 -11.50
CA GLY A 93 -1.85 12.78 -12.51
C GLY A 93 -1.89 13.80 -13.65
N ALA A 94 -1.12 14.88 -13.55
CA ALA A 94 -1.02 15.92 -14.56
C ALA A 94 0.44 16.42 -14.67
N ASP A 95 0.78 17.06 -15.77
CA ASP A 95 2.07 17.73 -16.00
C ASP A 95 2.11 19.14 -15.39
N HIS A 96 1.02 19.56 -14.78
CA HIS A 96 0.82 20.85 -14.15
C HIS A 96 0.06 20.70 -12.82
N MET A 97 0.11 21.73 -11.99
CA MET A 97 -0.53 21.77 -10.68
C MET A 97 -1.64 22.81 -10.67
N GLY A 98 -2.84 22.40 -10.23
CA GLY A 98 -4.03 23.25 -10.20
C GLY A 98 -4.72 23.42 -11.56
N GLU A 99 -5.85 24.16 -11.57
CA GLU A 99 -6.71 24.36 -12.74
C GLU A 99 -6.70 25.82 -13.24
N GLY A 100 -5.64 26.55 -12.93
CA GLY A 100 -5.49 27.95 -13.32
C GLY A 100 -4.75 28.11 -14.65
N ASP A 101 -3.77 29.01 -14.66
CA ASP A 101 -2.92 29.24 -15.82
C ASP A 101 -1.95 28.07 -16.03
N ASP A 102 -1.92 27.47 -17.22
CA ASP A 102 -1.11 26.30 -17.55
C ASP A 102 0.40 26.54 -17.35
N LYS A 103 0.87 27.74 -17.69
CA LYS A 103 2.29 28.07 -17.52
C LYS A 103 2.69 28.15 -16.06
N LEU A 104 1.84 28.74 -15.23
CA LEU A 104 2.03 28.77 -13.79
C LEU A 104 1.94 27.35 -13.22
N GLY A 105 0.94 26.57 -13.64
CA GLY A 105 0.75 25.19 -13.20
C GLY A 105 1.97 24.30 -13.48
N LYS A 106 2.63 24.45 -14.64
CA LYS A 106 3.87 23.72 -14.96
C LYS A 106 5.04 24.15 -14.10
N MET A 107 5.17 25.46 -13.84
CA MET A 107 6.20 25.97 -12.91
C MET A 107 6.01 25.44 -11.49
N LEU A 108 4.76 25.40 -11.03
CA LEU A 108 4.43 24.85 -9.70
C LEU A 108 4.71 23.36 -9.62
N MET A 109 4.38 22.58 -10.65
CA MET A 109 4.66 21.14 -10.69
C MET A 109 6.16 20.86 -10.65
N LYS A 110 6.97 21.58 -11.42
CA LYS A 110 8.43 21.51 -11.35
C LYS A 110 8.95 21.79 -9.95
N GLY A 111 8.47 22.89 -9.32
CA GLY A 111 8.83 23.24 -7.95
C GLY A 111 8.40 22.19 -6.94
N PHE A 112 7.24 21.57 -7.13
CA PHE A 112 6.76 20.49 -6.27
C PHE A 112 7.64 19.24 -6.37
N VAL A 113 7.99 18.79 -7.59
CA VAL A 113 8.89 17.63 -7.79
C VAL A 113 10.27 17.90 -7.17
N TYR A 114 10.80 19.09 -7.36
CA TYR A 114 12.05 19.50 -6.70
C TYR A 114 11.91 19.48 -5.16
N ALA A 115 10.83 20.02 -4.60
CA ALA A 115 10.61 20.03 -3.16
C ALA A 115 10.52 18.61 -2.58
N LEU A 116 10.02 17.62 -3.33
CA LEU A 116 10.04 16.21 -2.88
C LEU A 116 11.46 15.70 -2.64
N THR A 117 12.45 16.12 -3.44
CA THR A 117 13.86 15.71 -3.27
C THR A 117 14.49 16.27 -1.99
N GLN A 118 13.88 17.31 -1.39
CA GLN A 118 14.40 17.99 -0.18
C GLN A 118 13.71 17.52 1.10
N LEU A 119 12.78 16.55 1.02
CA LEU A 119 12.11 16.00 2.21
C LEU A 119 13.09 15.15 3.03
N GLU A 120 12.98 15.22 4.35
CA GLU A 120 13.74 14.33 5.27
C GLU A 120 13.44 12.86 5.02
N GLU A 121 12.17 12.53 4.74
CA GLU A 121 11.74 11.20 4.34
C GLU A 121 11.17 11.25 2.92
N LEU A 122 11.89 10.65 1.97
CA LEU A 122 11.42 10.55 0.60
C LEU A 122 10.17 9.67 0.50
N PRO A 123 9.27 9.93 -0.47
CA PRO A 123 8.18 9.03 -0.76
C PRO A 123 8.73 7.66 -1.16
N GLN A 124 8.00 6.59 -0.84
CA GLN A 124 8.40 5.25 -1.25
C GLN A 124 8.15 5.02 -2.74
N THR A 125 7.05 5.56 -3.25
CA THR A 125 6.64 5.37 -4.64
C THR A 125 6.08 6.66 -5.22
N ILE A 126 6.42 6.95 -6.46
CA ILE A 126 5.82 8.01 -7.28
C ILE A 126 5.11 7.36 -8.46
N LEU A 127 3.82 7.61 -8.58
CA LEU A 127 2.95 7.10 -9.63
C LEU A 127 2.63 8.21 -10.62
N LEU A 128 2.89 7.98 -11.91
CA LEU A 128 2.63 8.93 -12.97
C LEU A 128 1.61 8.35 -13.96
N PHE A 129 0.56 9.12 -14.24
CA PHE A 129 -0.44 8.75 -15.23
C PHE A 129 -1.07 9.98 -15.85
N ASN A 130 -1.92 9.80 -16.89
CA ASN A 130 -2.47 10.88 -17.71
C ASN A 130 -1.32 11.77 -18.22
N SER A 131 -1.48 13.09 -18.26
CA SER A 131 -0.41 14.01 -18.70
C SER A 131 0.79 14.04 -17.74
N GLY A 132 0.66 13.57 -16.49
CA GLY A 132 1.79 13.36 -15.59
C GLY A 132 2.87 12.42 -16.16
N ALA A 133 2.53 11.55 -17.13
CA ALA A 133 3.50 10.72 -17.84
C ALA A 133 4.60 11.52 -18.53
N TYR A 134 4.33 12.75 -18.98
CA TYR A 134 5.34 13.63 -19.57
C TYR A 134 6.49 13.92 -18.61
N LEU A 135 6.24 13.96 -17.31
CA LEU A 135 7.24 14.32 -16.30
C LEU A 135 8.39 13.30 -16.21
N SER A 136 8.15 12.03 -16.56
CA SER A 136 9.16 10.96 -16.56
C SER A 136 9.85 10.74 -17.91
N CYS A 137 9.51 11.54 -18.92
CA CYS A 137 10.02 11.38 -20.28
C CYS A 137 11.08 12.42 -20.64
N GLU A 138 11.89 12.12 -21.66
CA GLU A 138 12.90 13.02 -22.19
C GLU A 138 12.32 14.40 -22.52
N GLY A 139 13.08 15.45 -22.21
CA GLY A 139 12.66 16.85 -22.41
C GLY A 139 11.85 17.44 -21.26
N SER A 140 11.49 16.65 -20.24
CA SER A 140 10.87 17.18 -19.01
C SER A 140 11.93 17.78 -18.07
N ASP A 141 11.64 18.97 -17.56
CA ASP A 141 12.47 19.63 -16.54
C ASP A 141 12.55 18.87 -15.19
N SER A 142 11.65 17.88 -14.98
CA SER A 142 11.57 17.10 -13.74
C SER A 142 12.34 15.79 -13.80
N VAL A 143 12.89 15.39 -14.94
CA VAL A 143 13.57 14.10 -15.13
C VAL A 143 14.75 13.93 -14.20
N GLU A 144 15.59 14.94 -14.06
CA GLU A 144 16.81 14.84 -13.24
C GLU A 144 16.48 14.73 -11.73
N ASP A 145 15.44 15.44 -11.27
CA ASP A 145 14.94 15.34 -9.90
C ASP A 145 14.36 13.93 -9.63
N LEU A 146 13.59 13.40 -10.57
CA LEU A 146 13.05 12.04 -10.48
C LEU A 146 14.17 10.99 -10.48
N LYS A 147 15.17 11.10 -11.36
CA LYS A 147 16.35 10.20 -11.35
C LYS A 147 17.10 10.26 -10.03
N SER A 148 17.27 11.45 -9.45
CA SER A 148 17.91 11.61 -8.14
C SER A 148 17.15 10.87 -7.03
N MET A 149 15.82 10.92 -7.04
CA MET A 149 14.98 10.17 -6.09
C MET A 149 15.03 8.66 -6.35
N GLU A 150 15.01 8.23 -7.62
CA GLU A 150 15.16 6.81 -7.99
C GLU A 150 16.50 6.23 -7.51
N ALA A 151 17.60 6.98 -7.67
CA ALA A 151 18.92 6.58 -7.18
C ALA A 151 18.97 6.44 -5.64
N GLN A 152 18.08 7.10 -4.92
CA GLN A 152 17.92 7.00 -3.46
C GLN A 152 16.90 5.92 -3.05
N GLY A 153 16.38 5.13 -4.00
CA GLY A 153 15.49 3.99 -3.75
C GLY A 153 14.00 4.32 -3.82
N VAL A 154 13.60 5.49 -4.33
CA VAL A 154 12.21 5.81 -4.62
C VAL A 154 11.77 5.04 -5.86
N GLU A 155 10.66 4.33 -5.77
CA GLU A 155 10.11 3.58 -6.89
C GLU A 155 9.27 4.50 -7.78
N ILE A 156 9.70 4.70 -9.03
CA ILE A 156 9.00 5.55 -10.00
C ILE A 156 8.30 4.67 -11.03
N ARG A 157 6.98 4.84 -11.17
CA ARG A 157 6.16 4.01 -12.06
C ARG A 157 5.25 4.88 -12.93
N THR A 158 5.34 4.69 -14.24
CA THR A 158 4.54 5.41 -15.23
C THR A 158 3.54 4.47 -15.90
N CYS A 159 2.29 4.92 -16.04
CA CYS A 159 1.21 4.15 -16.65
C CYS A 159 1.49 3.88 -18.13
N GLY A 160 1.58 2.60 -18.50
CA GLY A 160 1.85 2.18 -19.89
C GLY A 160 0.79 2.63 -20.87
N THR A 161 -0.50 2.57 -20.50
CA THR A 161 -1.60 3.08 -21.34
C THR A 161 -1.44 4.57 -21.66
N CYS A 162 -0.95 5.38 -20.70
CA CYS A 162 -0.72 6.80 -20.92
C CYS A 162 0.49 7.04 -21.84
N LEU A 163 1.57 6.26 -21.64
CA LEU A 163 2.74 6.31 -22.52
C LEU A 163 2.37 5.94 -23.96
N ASP A 164 1.54 4.92 -24.16
CA ASP A 164 1.06 4.52 -25.48
C ASP A 164 0.17 5.60 -26.11
N PHE A 165 -0.78 6.16 -25.35
CA PHE A 165 -1.70 7.20 -25.82
C PHE A 165 -0.97 8.47 -26.28
N TYR A 166 0.00 8.93 -25.50
CA TYR A 166 0.80 10.13 -25.77
C TYR A 166 2.03 9.84 -26.65
N LYS A 167 2.26 8.58 -27.06
CA LYS A 167 3.43 8.15 -27.87
C LYS A 167 4.76 8.44 -27.19
N LEU A 168 4.83 8.25 -25.89
CA LEU A 168 5.98 8.56 -25.03
C LEU A 168 6.81 7.34 -24.63
N LYS A 169 6.45 6.13 -25.10
CA LYS A 169 7.07 4.89 -24.65
C LYS A 169 8.57 4.84 -24.92
N GLU A 170 8.98 5.33 -26.09
CA GLU A 170 10.38 5.37 -26.51
C GLU A 170 11.19 6.48 -25.83
N THR A 171 10.52 7.46 -25.22
CA THR A 171 11.13 8.62 -24.55
C THR A 171 11.11 8.51 -23.04
N LEU A 172 10.66 7.39 -22.47
CA LEU A 172 10.69 7.18 -21.03
C LEU A 172 12.14 7.22 -20.53
N ALA A 173 12.45 8.20 -19.68
CA ALA A 173 13.81 8.51 -19.24
C ALA A 173 14.10 8.08 -17.81
N VAL A 174 13.05 7.83 -17.00
CA VAL A 174 13.17 7.45 -15.58
C VAL A 174 12.01 6.56 -15.15
N GLY A 175 12.31 5.61 -14.27
CA GLY A 175 11.31 4.70 -13.71
C GLY A 175 10.98 3.52 -14.59
N SER A 176 9.91 2.84 -14.25
CA SER A 176 9.40 1.64 -14.91
C SER A 176 7.96 1.81 -15.40
N ILE A 177 7.58 1.00 -16.38
CA ILE A 177 6.21 0.99 -16.89
C ILE A 177 5.33 0.14 -15.97
N THR A 178 4.15 0.65 -15.65
CA THR A 178 3.15 -0.04 -14.84
C THR A 178 1.77 -0.02 -15.51
N ASN A 179 0.82 -0.73 -14.93
CA ASN A 179 -0.57 -0.75 -15.37
C ASN A 179 -1.52 -0.21 -14.28
N MET A 180 -2.79 0.04 -14.65
CA MET A 180 -3.77 0.62 -13.74
C MET A 180 -4.09 -0.28 -12.54
N TYR A 181 -4.03 -1.60 -12.69
CA TYR A 181 -4.24 -2.52 -11.59
C TYR A 181 -3.15 -2.36 -10.51
N ALA A 182 -1.89 -2.35 -10.90
CA ALA A 182 -0.78 -2.16 -9.97
C ALA A 182 -0.78 -0.75 -9.33
N ILE A 183 -1.23 0.28 -10.06
CA ILE A 183 -1.45 1.62 -9.52
C ILE A 183 -2.51 1.57 -8.42
N ALA A 184 -3.67 0.97 -8.70
CA ALA A 184 -4.76 0.86 -7.73
C ALA A 184 -4.35 0.05 -6.48
N GLU A 185 -3.64 -1.05 -6.66
CA GLU A 185 -3.11 -1.87 -5.56
C GLU A 185 -2.11 -1.08 -4.69
N THR A 186 -1.19 -0.35 -5.31
CA THR A 186 -0.22 0.49 -4.61
C THR A 186 -0.91 1.59 -3.80
N LEU A 187 -1.93 2.24 -4.37
CA LEU A 187 -2.71 3.26 -3.68
C LEU A 187 -3.52 2.68 -2.52
N ALA A 188 -4.13 1.51 -2.69
CA ALA A 188 -4.88 0.83 -1.63
C ALA A 188 -4.00 0.40 -0.45
N ALA A 189 -2.73 0.07 -0.72
CA ALA A 189 -1.75 -0.32 0.29
C ALA A 189 -1.00 0.87 0.92
N ALA A 190 -1.21 2.10 0.41
CA ALA A 190 -0.51 3.29 0.88
C ALA A 190 -0.98 3.71 2.28
N GLY A 191 -0.04 4.07 3.14
CA GLY A 191 -0.35 4.68 4.44
C GLY A 191 -0.65 6.18 4.33
N LYS A 192 -0.10 6.84 3.30
CA LYS A 192 -0.34 8.25 2.97
C LYS A 192 -0.25 8.43 1.46
N VAL A 193 -1.23 9.12 0.88
CA VAL A 193 -1.22 9.51 -0.54
C VAL A 193 -1.13 11.04 -0.63
N ILE A 194 -0.18 11.52 -1.42
CA ILE A 194 -0.03 12.95 -1.75
C ILE A 194 -0.35 13.10 -3.24
N LYS A 195 -1.31 13.97 -3.53
CA LYS A 195 -1.71 14.31 -4.90
C LYS A 195 -1.77 15.83 -5.00
N PRO A 196 -0.85 16.48 -5.72
CA PRO A 196 -0.85 17.92 -5.92
C PRO A 196 -1.95 18.38 -6.85
#